data_4ef3f49f89356d0ac88204773fe31d70
#
_entry.id   4ef3f49f89356d0ac88204773fe31d70
#
_cell.length_a   1.000
_cell.length_b   1.000
_cell.length_c   1.000
_cell.angle_alpha   90.00
_cell.angle_beta   90.00
_cell.angle_gamma   90.00
#
_symmetry.space_group_name_H-M   'P 1'
#
loop_
_entity.id
_entity.type
_entity.pdbx_description
1 polymer ?
#
loop_
_entity_poly.entity_id
_entity_poly.type
_entity_poly.pdbx_seq_one_letter_code
_entity_poly.pdbx_strand_id
1 'polypeptide(L)'
;MARKPQPAKKSYFFDKGYRDLLSTIKGAWQRNIASIVKFKDNIVASRIAGDSKFVFIFKLILNVLAMAAVVVFGSIITAAVSLINVVVLLAFMLFVYLGFSVIWLIDRLYLIRKKIFTACHECKEKSLIPTYICPKCGAKHTNLTPGVYGILKRTCIGEDPNSYCGEVLPTTFFNGRRKLAAICPHCETPLADRESVPICIPIVGGRSVGKTAFITAFSKEFIDNVAPAHSWDIEFYNDKKKEIYKEIELDYLNGTTRLTDRPMDINKTSSVSFSFFVKGNEFKPERLVHVYDIAGEVFTNNTENEMQKQYEYCQGIVLMIDPFAIPTVRNRLEDQLTPQDLAGIGKADINEIVDSFLNKLREVTGLSDRKMSHVPLAVIISKIDSAGLEKELGDFAIKSKMAEDPAIFNDYYNVEDYICREFLKENGMESFLSNVELKFANNRFFSCSAIGHTRDEGQYAPEGVLPPMQWLFDNADVVMSKKWTDVTFSKKLIKFIQPKVAEV
;
A
#
# COMPACT_ATOMS: atom_id res chain seq x y z
N MET A 1 7.29 17.21 15.92
CA MET A 1 6.03 17.87 15.54
C MET A 1 4.96 17.59 16.60
N ALA A 2 4.39 18.62 17.22
CA ALA A 2 3.27 18.46 18.17
C ALA A 2 2.07 17.88 17.41
N ARG A 3 1.54 16.75 17.89
CA ARG A 3 0.35 16.14 17.27
C ARG A 3 -0.83 17.08 17.41
N LYS A 4 -1.44 17.50 16.29
CA LYS A 4 -2.69 18.28 16.32
C LYS A 4 -3.72 17.56 17.17
N PRO A 5 -4.49 18.29 18.02
CA PRO A 5 -5.55 17.68 18.81
C PRO A 5 -6.56 17.00 17.89
N GLN A 6 -6.98 15.79 18.24
CA GLN A 6 -7.96 15.04 17.46
C GLN A 6 -9.38 15.59 17.72
N PRO A 7 -10.27 15.70 16.71
CA PRO A 7 -11.65 16.12 16.87
C PRO A 7 -12.50 15.00 17.51
N ALA A 8 -12.06 14.51 18.66
CA ALA A 8 -12.66 13.36 19.32
C ALA A 8 -12.66 13.51 20.84
N LYS A 9 -13.75 13.03 21.47
CA LYS A 9 -13.89 13.00 22.91
C LYS A 9 -12.95 11.94 23.51
N LYS A 10 -12.17 12.32 24.51
CA LYS A 10 -11.41 11.34 25.28
C LYS A 10 -12.36 10.41 26.04
N SER A 11 -11.99 9.13 26.17
CA SER A 11 -12.78 8.20 26.95
C SER A 11 -12.75 8.58 28.44
N TYR A 12 -13.77 8.16 29.17
CA TYR A 12 -13.94 8.50 30.59
C TYR A 12 -12.67 8.29 31.42
N PHE A 13 -12.02 7.17 31.24
CA PHE A 13 -10.82 6.80 32.00
C PHE A 13 -9.58 7.66 31.72
N PHE A 14 -9.54 8.36 30.59
CA PHE A 14 -8.41 9.20 30.19
C PHE A 14 -8.66 10.71 30.32
N ASP A 15 -9.80 11.10 30.87
CA ASP A 15 -10.15 12.49 31.11
C ASP A 15 -10.95 12.64 32.43
N LYS A 16 -12.26 12.33 32.41
CA LYS A 16 -13.14 12.53 33.55
C LYS A 16 -12.75 11.67 34.76
N GLY A 17 -12.34 10.42 34.56
CA GLY A 17 -11.99 9.50 35.64
C GLY A 17 -10.90 10.05 36.56
N TYR A 18 -9.90 10.71 36.02
CA TYR A 18 -8.86 11.36 36.83
C TYR A 18 -9.41 12.56 37.62
N ARG A 19 -10.23 13.37 36.98
CA ARG A 19 -10.82 14.55 37.62
C ARG A 19 -11.76 14.15 38.76
N ASP A 20 -12.54 13.11 38.53
CA ASP A 20 -13.47 12.58 39.53
C ASP A 20 -12.69 12.02 40.74
N LEU A 21 -11.62 11.29 40.52
CA LEU A 21 -10.73 10.81 41.60
C LEU A 21 -10.08 11.96 42.37
N LEU A 22 -9.48 12.91 41.66
CA LEU A 22 -8.85 14.06 42.28
C LEU A 22 -9.90 14.90 43.09
N SER A 23 -11.11 15.05 42.57
CA SER A 23 -12.20 15.73 43.29
C SER A 23 -12.60 14.97 44.54
N THR A 24 -12.66 13.64 44.51
CA THR A 24 -12.99 12.81 45.65
C THR A 24 -11.91 12.91 46.75
N ILE A 25 -10.63 12.81 46.37
CA ILE A 25 -9.50 12.98 47.32
C ILE A 25 -9.50 14.39 47.91
N LYS A 26 -9.64 15.43 47.03
CA LYS A 26 -9.71 16.82 47.50
C LYS A 26 -10.88 17.04 48.42
N GLY A 27 -12.04 16.48 48.11
CA GLY A 27 -13.24 16.57 48.96
C GLY A 27 -13.08 15.88 50.32
N ALA A 28 -12.34 14.78 50.40
CA ALA A 28 -12.00 14.09 51.68
C ALA A 28 -11.13 14.99 52.57
N TRP A 29 -10.08 15.59 51.99
CA TRP A 29 -9.22 16.53 52.73
C TRP A 29 -9.97 17.80 53.15
N GLN A 30 -10.83 18.33 52.27
CA GLN A 30 -11.68 19.50 52.62
C GLN A 30 -12.62 19.21 53.78
N ARG A 31 -13.16 18.00 53.91
CA ARG A 31 -13.96 17.57 55.08
C ARG A 31 -13.15 17.58 56.37
N ASN A 32 -11.92 17.13 56.36
CA ASN A 32 -11.06 17.23 57.54
C ASN A 32 -10.82 18.70 57.94
N ILE A 33 -10.52 19.57 56.97
CA ILE A 33 -10.30 20.98 57.22
C ILE A 33 -11.61 21.63 57.75
N ALA A 34 -12.75 21.32 57.15
CA ALA A 34 -14.05 21.84 57.59
C ALA A 34 -14.39 21.42 59.03
N SER A 35 -14.01 20.18 59.43
CA SER A 35 -14.16 19.71 60.81
C SER A 35 -13.28 20.49 61.78
N ILE A 36 -12.03 20.78 61.41
CA ILE A 36 -11.13 21.62 62.21
C ILE A 36 -11.70 23.04 62.38
N VAL A 37 -12.19 23.65 61.27
CA VAL A 37 -12.82 24.97 61.31
C VAL A 37 -14.04 24.96 62.19
N LYS A 38 -14.89 23.94 62.09
CA LYS A 38 -16.09 23.80 62.98
C LYS A 38 -15.74 23.76 64.46
N PHE A 39 -14.70 23.01 64.83
CA PHE A 39 -14.25 22.97 66.25
C PHE A 39 -13.67 24.32 66.68
N LYS A 40 -12.92 25.02 65.82
CA LYS A 40 -12.47 26.40 66.03
C LYS A 40 -13.66 27.36 66.29
N ASP A 41 -14.65 27.28 65.41
CA ASP A 41 -15.85 28.15 65.51
C ASP A 41 -16.65 27.87 66.78
N ASN A 42 -16.73 26.62 67.22
CA ASN A 42 -17.31 26.25 68.51
C ASN A 42 -16.58 26.90 69.69
N ILE A 43 -15.25 27.02 69.66
CA ILE A 43 -14.48 27.73 70.69
C ILE A 43 -14.81 29.21 70.66
N VAL A 44 -14.86 29.83 69.47
CA VAL A 44 -15.19 31.24 69.34
C VAL A 44 -16.62 31.53 69.81
N ALA A 45 -17.56 30.70 69.42
CA ALA A 45 -19.00 30.84 69.84
C ALA A 45 -19.15 30.75 71.37
N SER A 46 -18.46 29.82 72.03
CA SER A 46 -18.47 29.72 73.49
C SER A 46 -17.88 30.93 74.18
N ARG A 47 -16.91 31.58 73.57
CA ARG A 47 -16.33 32.82 74.07
C ARG A 47 -17.29 33.98 73.92
N ILE A 48 -17.98 34.09 72.79
CA ILE A 48 -19.01 35.17 72.52
C ILE A 48 -20.24 35.00 73.38
N ALA A 49 -20.68 33.76 73.61
CA ALA A 49 -21.85 33.45 74.46
C ALA A 49 -21.66 33.78 75.94
N GLY A 50 -20.47 34.16 76.37
CA GLY A 50 -20.25 34.56 77.80
C GLY A 50 -20.26 33.36 78.74
N ASP A 51 -19.91 32.17 78.32
CA ASP A 51 -19.83 30.94 79.15
C ASP A 51 -19.01 31.20 80.41
N SER A 52 -19.40 30.57 81.58
CA SER A 52 -18.61 30.64 82.77
C SER A 52 -17.17 30.13 82.53
N LYS A 53 -16.19 30.68 83.26
CA LYS A 53 -14.75 30.32 83.07
C LYS A 53 -14.50 28.79 83.05
N PHE A 54 -15.15 28.03 83.89
CA PHE A 54 -15.07 26.61 84.00
C PHE A 54 -15.63 25.92 82.72
N VAL A 55 -16.81 26.31 82.26
CA VAL A 55 -17.47 25.77 81.07
C VAL A 55 -16.64 26.10 79.82
N PHE A 56 -16.13 27.32 79.71
CA PHE A 56 -15.28 27.73 78.62
C PHE A 56 -13.96 26.90 78.53
N ILE A 57 -13.26 26.75 79.67
CA ILE A 57 -12.02 25.96 79.74
C ILE A 57 -12.32 24.49 79.33
N PHE A 58 -13.39 23.90 79.86
CA PHE A 58 -13.77 22.53 79.52
C PHE A 58 -14.08 22.37 78.00
N LYS A 59 -14.89 23.23 77.43
CA LYS A 59 -15.20 23.27 76.00
C LYS A 59 -13.96 23.52 75.14
N LEU A 60 -13.03 24.39 75.58
CA LEU A 60 -11.77 24.66 74.92
C LEU A 60 -10.90 23.39 74.87
N ILE A 61 -10.70 22.73 75.98
CA ILE A 61 -9.89 21.48 76.01
C ILE A 61 -10.50 20.40 75.12
N LEU A 62 -11.83 20.22 75.19
CA LEU A 62 -12.52 19.21 74.37
C LEU A 62 -12.38 19.49 72.87
N ASN A 63 -12.62 20.76 72.44
CA ASN A 63 -12.48 21.10 71.00
C ASN A 63 -11.02 21.07 70.52
N VAL A 64 -10.06 21.46 71.36
CA VAL A 64 -8.62 21.34 71.02
C VAL A 64 -8.22 19.88 70.86
N LEU A 65 -8.63 18.98 71.79
CA LEU A 65 -8.41 17.55 71.67
C LEU A 65 -9.08 16.98 70.40
N ALA A 66 -10.32 17.42 70.09
CA ALA A 66 -11.00 16.99 68.89
C ALA A 66 -10.29 17.50 67.60
N MET A 67 -9.81 18.74 67.57
CA MET A 67 -8.97 19.23 66.48
C MET A 67 -7.69 18.42 66.31
N ALA A 68 -6.97 18.15 67.41
CA ALA A 68 -5.77 17.34 67.40
C ALA A 68 -6.05 15.91 66.90
N ALA A 69 -7.16 15.31 67.30
CA ALA A 69 -7.59 14.00 66.83
C ALA A 69 -7.88 14.02 65.31
N VAL A 70 -8.54 15.04 64.77
CA VAL A 70 -8.78 15.18 63.32
C VAL A 70 -7.46 15.41 62.57
N VAL A 71 -6.56 16.25 63.11
CA VAL A 71 -5.26 16.50 62.47
C VAL A 71 -4.43 15.25 62.39
N VAL A 72 -4.38 14.45 63.47
CA VAL A 72 -3.52 13.23 63.50
C VAL A 72 -4.25 12.06 62.83
N PHE A 73 -5.35 11.60 63.46
CA PHE A 73 -6.03 10.37 62.99
C PHE A 73 -6.82 10.60 61.69
N GLY A 74 -7.50 11.74 61.57
CA GLY A 74 -8.24 12.09 60.35
C GLY A 74 -7.34 12.22 59.12
N SER A 75 -6.16 12.84 59.32
CA SER A 75 -5.17 12.94 58.20
C SER A 75 -4.56 11.62 57.84
N ILE A 76 -4.19 10.77 58.83
CA ILE A 76 -3.65 9.44 58.57
C ILE A 76 -4.65 8.56 57.80
N ILE A 77 -5.91 8.53 58.29
CA ILE A 77 -6.96 7.76 57.61
C ILE A 77 -7.22 8.26 56.21
N THR A 78 -7.35 9.59 56.04
CA THR A 78 -7.60 10.19 54.73
C THR A 78 -6.44 9.95 53.78
N ALA A 79 -5.17 10.01 54.24
CA ALA A 79 -4.01 9.73 53.44
C ALA A 79 -3.99 8.26 53.02
N ALA A 80 -4.25 7.32 53.94
CA ALA A 80 -4.28 5.88 53.67
C ALA A 80 -5.38 5.54 52.64
N VAL A 81 -6.59 6.03 52.84
CA VAL A 81 -7.71 5.83 51.87
C VAL A 81 -7.42 6.50 50.52
N SER A 82 -6.83 7.68 50.50
CA SER A 82 -6.39 8.32 49.25
C SER A 82 -5.35 7.52 48.53
N LEU A 83 -4.37 6.96 49.20
CA LEU A 83 -3.34 6.09 48.65
C LEU A 83 -3.95 4.82 48.04
N ILE A 84 -4.86 4.16 48.76
CA ILE A 84 -5.56 2.97 48.25
C ILE A 84 -6.34 3.31 46.96
N ASN A 85 -7.09 4.41 46.95
CA ASN A 85 -7.83 4.84 45.79
C ASN A 85 -6.91 5.12 44.59
N VAL A 86 -5.76 5.77 44.80
CA VAL A 86 -4.78 6.01 43.74
C VAL A 86 -4.22 4.69 43.19
N VAL A 87 -3.85 3.75 44.07
CA VAL A 87 -3.31 2.44 43.67
C VAL A 87 -4.36 1.65 42.84
N VAL A 88 -5.60 1.59 43.34
CA VAL A 88 -6.70 0.91 42.63
C VAL A 88 -6.93 1.52 41.26
N LEU A 89 -6.94 2.87 41.16
CA LEU A 89 -7.11 3.53 39.86
C LEU A 89 -5.94 3.24 38.93
N LEU A 90 -4.70 3.32 39.39
CA LEU A 90 -3.52 3.02 38.59
C LEU A 90 -3.53 1.57 38.09
N ALA A 91 -3.89 0.62 38.91
CA ALA A 91 -4.04 -0.79 38.55
C ALA A 91 -5.14 -0.97 37.48
N PHE A 92 -6.28 -0.34 37.65
CA PHE A 92 -7.37 -0.37 36.68
C PHE A 92 -6.96 0.28 35.34
N MET A 93 -6.27 1.40 35.40
CA MET A 93 -5.74 2.05 34.19
C MET A 93 -4.71 1.21 33.48
N LEU A 94 -3.78 0.59 34.21
CA LEU A 94 -2.81 -0.35 33.62
C LEU A 94 -3.54 -1.47 32.88
N PHE A 95 -4.59 -2.04 33.47
CA PHE A 95 -5.41 -3.07 32.84
C PHE A 95 -6.09 -2.56 31.56
N VAL A 96 -6.65 -1.34 31.57
CA VAL A 96 -7.26 -0.71 30.38
C VAL A 96 -6.20 -0.43 29.32
N TYR A 97 -5.01 0.05 29.70
CA TYR A 97 -3.90 0.28 28.75
C TYR A 97 -3.42 -1.01 28.11
N LEU A 98 -3.28 -2.08 28.87
CA LEU A 98 -2.93 -3.40 28.35
C LEU A 98 -3.99 -3.88 27.37
N GLY A 99 -5.26 -3.77 27.71
CA GLY A 99 -6.38 -4.21 26.88
C GLY A 99 -6.39 -3.51 25.50
N PHE A 100 -6.31 -2.19 25.47
CA PHE A 100 -6.30 -1.51 24.18
C PHE A 100 -4.99 -1.69 23.40
N SER A 101 -3.86 -1.84 24.09
CA SER A 101 -2.58 -2.12 23.45
C SER A 101 -2.59 -3.47 22.74
N VAL A 102 -3.20 -4.48 23.33
CA VAL A 102 -3.38 -5.79 22.69
C VAL A 102 -4.26 -5.68 21.46
N ILE A 103 -5.41 -4.99 21.55
CA ILE A 103 -6.31 -4.80 20.40
C ILE A 103 -5.63 -3.99 19.30
N TRP A 104 -4.91 -2.92 19.65
CA TRP A 104 -4.12 -2.13 18.72
C TRP A 104 -3.04 -2.98 18.02
N LEU A 105 -2.34 -3.82 18.78
CA LEU A 105 -1.31 -4.70 18.25
C LEU A 105 -1.90 -5.73 17.27
N ILE A 106 -3.02 -6.35 17.63
CA ILE A 106 -3.73 -7.30 16.76
C ILE A 106 -4.15 -6.62 15.45
N ASP A 107 -4.77 -5.43 15.51
CA ASP A 107 -5.18 -4.65 14.32
C ASP A 107 -3.95 -4.36 13.42
N ARG A 108 -2.83 -3.92 14.02
CA ARG A 108 -1.59 -3.62 13.30
C ARG A 108 -0.93 -4.85 12.67
N LEU A 109 -0.78 -5.91 13.44
CA LEU A 109 -0.19 -7.16 12.95
C LEU A 109 -1.03 -7.76 11.82
N TYR A 110 -2.36 -7.67 11.92
CA TYR A 110 -3.24 -8.10 10.86
C TYR A 110 -3.01 -7.32 9.57
N LEU A 111 -3.01 -5.97 9.62
CA LEU A 111 -2.75 -5.12 8.46
C LEU A 111 -1.40 -5.43 7.81
N ILE A 112 -0.34 -5.53 8.63
CA ILE A 112 1.02 -5.81 8.14
C ILE A 112 1.11 -7.21 7.53
N ARG A 113 0.57 -8.23 8.22
CA ARG A 113 0.62 -9.63 7.75
C ARG A 113 -0.17 -9.84 6.45
N LYS A 114 -1.28 -9.14 6.30
CA LYS A 114 -2.12 -9.17 5.10
C LYS A 114 -1.67 -8.18 4.02
N LYS A 115 -0.59 -7.44 4.25
CA LYS A 115 -0.07 -6.41 3.35
C LYS A 115 -1.13 -5.35 2.99
N ILE A 116 -2.02 -5.02 3.94
CA ILE A 116 -3.06 -4.00 3.77
C ILE A 116 -2.43 -2.64 4.04
N PHE A 117 -2.40 -1.80 3.04
CA PHE A 117 -1.97 -0.39 3.14
C PHE A 117 -2.62 0.43 2.03
N THR A 118 -2.63 1.74 2.18
CA THR A 118 -3.08 2.67 1.13
C THR A 118 -1.88 3.26 0.41
N ALA A 119 -1.95 3.29 -0.92
CA ALA A 119 -0.97 3.97 -1.77
C ALA A 119 -1.68 5.13 -2.49
N CYS A 120 -1.25 6.35 -2.23
CA CYS A 120 -1.88 7.51 -2.85
C CYS A 120 -1.57 7.56 -4.35
N HIS A 121 -2.60 7.74 -5.17
CA HIS A 121 -2.44 7.83 -6.62
C HIS A 121 -1.80 9.14 -7.09
N GLU A 122 -1.85 10.21 -6.29
CA GLU A 122 -1.22 11.49 -6.60
C GLU A 122 0.24 11.54 -6.12
N CYS A 123 0.47 11.51 -4.81
CA CYS A 123 1.81 11.67 -4.24
C CYS A 123 2.61 10.35 -4.15
N LYS A 124 2.01 9.21 -4.52
CA LYS A 124 2.61 7.87 -4.46
C LYS A 124 3.11 7.43 -3.08
N GLU A 125 2.77 8.20 -2.03
CA GLU A 125 3.14 7.85 -0.66
C GLU A 125 2.30 6.71 -0.12
N LYS A 126 2.96 5.84 0.64
CA LYS A 126 2.37 4.69 1.30
C LYS A 126 1.96 5.02 2.72
N SER A 127 0.75 4.66 3.10
CA SER A 127 0.22 4.80 4.47
C SER A 127 -0.40 3.51 4.97
N LEU A 128 -0.02 3.08 6.17
CA LEU A 128 -0.67 1.92 6.79
C LEU A 128 -2.08 2.27 7.28
N ILE A 129 -2.30 3.50 7.72
CA ILE A 129 -3.60 4.04 8.12
C ILE A 129 -3.75 5.44 7.54
N PRO A 130 -4.73 5.66 6.66
CA PRO A 130 -5.04 6.98 6.11
C PRO A 130 -5.67 7.90 7.15
N THR A 131 -5.95 9.13 6.78
CA THR A 131 -6.79 10.04 7.54
C THR A 131 -8.25 9.80 7.15
N TYR A 132 -9.10 9.48 8.13
CA TYR A 132 -10.52 9.21 7.90
C TYR A 132 -11.36 10.46 8.08
N ILE A 133 -12.44 10.55 7.32
CA ILE A 133 -13.38 11.64 7.35
C ILE A 133 -14.64 11.19 8.09
N CYS A 134 -15.11 12.02 9.02
CA CYS A 134 -16.38 11.78 9.70
C CYS A 134 -17.53 11.92 8.69
N PRO A 135 -18.41 10.91 8.53
CA PRO A 135 -19.50 10.95 7.55
C PRO A 135 -20.56 12.03 7.85
N LYS A 136 -20.65 12.50 9.11
CA LYS A 136 -21.66 13.48 9.54
C LYS A 136 -21.17 14.93 9.44
N CYS A 137 -19.94 15.23 9.85
CA CYS A 137 -19.45 16.61 9.94
C CYS A 137 -18.20 16.89 9.10
N GLY A 138 -17.64 15.90 8.38
CA GLY A 138 -16.43 16.08 7.58
C GLY A 138 -15.12 16.20 8.36
N ALA A 139 -15.14 16.15 9.70
CA ALA A 139 -13.94 16.29 10.53
C ALA A 139 -12.89 15.22 10.23
N LYS A 140 -11.62 15.63 10.17
CA LYS A 140 -10.48 14.77 9.81
C LYS A 140 -9.91 14.05 11.04
N HIS A 141 -9.99 12.73 11.05
CA HIS A 141 -9.46 11.87 12.11
C HIS A 141 -8.15 11.20 11.67
N THR A 142 -7.01 11.72 12.08
CA THR A 142 -5.72 11.09 11.89
C THR A 142 -5.54 9.96 12.91
N ASN A 143 -4.89 8.85 12.54
CA ASN A 143 -4.67 7.71 13.43
C ASN A 143 -5.95 7.22 14.13
N LEU A 144 -6.97 6.88 13.36
CA LEU A 144 -8.21 6.30 13.87
C LEU A 144 -7.97 4.85 14.32
N THR A 145 -7.38 4.69 15.50
CA THR A 145 -6.95 3.41 16.07
C THR A 145 -7.37 3.31 17.53
N PRO A 146 -7.41 2.10 18.13
CA PRO A 146 -7.60 1.92 19.56
C PRO A 146 -6.66 2.80 20.38
N GLY A 147 -7.17 3.47 21.38
CA GLY A 147 -6.37 4.38 22.20
C GLY A 147 -7.20 5.22 23.18
N VAL A 148 -6.62 6.34 23.62
CA VAL A 148 -7.23 7.24 24.63
C VAL A 148 -8.59 7.83 24.26
N TYR A 149 -8.91 7.88 22.97
CA TYR A 149 -10.20 8.36 22.48
C TYR A 149 -11.29 7.27 22.38
N GLY A 150 -10.94 6.04 22.66
CA GLY A 150 -11.81 4.87 22.63
C GLY A 150 -11.10 3.63 22.14
N ILE A 151 -11.55 2.46 22.57
CA ILE A 151 -10.93 1.17 22.23
C ILE A 151 -11.47 0.66 20.88
N LEU A 152 -12.76 0.38 20.80
CA LEU A 152 -13.41 -0.11 19.58
C LEU A 152 -14.16 0.97 18.80
N LYS A 153 -14.53 2.03 19.49
CA LYS A 153 -15.32 3.15 18.95
C LYS A 153 -14.77 4.47 19.45
N ARG A 154 -14.82 5.50 18.61
CA ARG A 154 -14.40 6.87 18.92
C ARG A 154 -15.56 7.80 18.64
N THR A 155 -15.90 8.69 19.57
CA THR A 155 -16.94 9.70 19.36
C THR A 155 -16.33 10.98 18.80
N CYS A 156 -16.79 11.38 17.62
CA CYS A 156 -16.42 12.64 16.99
C CYS A 156 -17.08 13.81 17.73
N ILE A 157 -16.31 14.89 17.97
CA ILE A 157 -16.86 16.13 18.55
C ILE A 157 -17.02 17.26 17.53
N GLY A 158 -16.58 17.01 16.26
CA GLY A 158 -16.53 18.05 15.23
C GLY A 158 -15.25 18.88 15.30
N GLU A 159 -15.00 19.69 14.29
CA GLU A 159 -13.92 20.68 14.28
C GLU A 159 -14.38 22.03 14.79
N ASP A 160 -15.67 22.34 14.66
CA ASP A 160 -16.28 23.56 15.17
C ASP A 160 -16.60 23.42 16.69
N PRO A 161 -16.01 24.28 17.55
CA PRO A 161 -16.28 24.27 18.99
C PRO A 161 -17.74 24.43 19.36
N ASN A 162 -18.54 25.06 18.49
CA ASN A 162 -19.95 25.36 18.71
C ASN A 162 -20.91 24.25 18.22
N SER A 163 -20.42 23.27 17.49
CA SER A 163 -21.20 22.19 16.88
C SER A 163 -20.73 20.82 17.30
N TYR A 164 -21.36 20.21 18.30
CA TYR A 164 -21.07 18.85 18.73
C TYR A 164 -21.62 17.82 17.75
N CYS A 165 -20.72 17.06 17.09
CA CYS A 165 -21.10 16.08 16.08
C CYS A 165 -21.77 14.83 16.67
N GLY A 166 -21.16 14.20 17.66
CA GLY A 166 -21.67 13.00 18.35
C GLY A 166 -21.56 11.69 17.55
N GLU A 167 -21.06 11.71 16.31
CA GLU A 167 -20.93 10.52 15.46
C GLU A 167 -19.94 9.52 16.05
N VAL A 168 -20.26 8.23 15.93
CA VAL A 168 -19.47 7.13 16.52
C VAL A 168 -18.70 6.40 15.43
N LEU A 169 -17.38 6.57 15.41
CA LEU A 169 -16.48 6.03 14.40
C LEU A 169 -15.82 4.74 14.89
N PRO A 170 -15.77 3.68 14.07
CA PRO A 170 -15.02 2.45 14.37
C PRO A 170 -13.52 2.70 14.35
N THR A 171 -12.76 2.03 15.23
CA THR A 171 -11.31 2.27 15.40
C THR A 171 -10.43 1.13 14.86
N THR A 172 -11.02 -0.01 14.48
CA THR A 172 -10.28 -1.18 13.96
C THR A 172 -10.80 -1.58 12.58
N PHE A 173 -9.95 -2.26 11.83
CA PHE A 173 -10.30 -2.86 10.55
C PHE A 173 -11.55 -3.76 10.67
N PHE A 174 -11.57 -4.64 11.69
CA PHE A 174 -12.66 -5.59 11.92
C PHE A 174 -13.99 -4.95 12.29
N ASN A 175 -13.95 -3.78 12.93
CA ASN A 175 -15.14 -3.04 13.35
C ASN A 175 -15.69 -2.10 12.26
N GLY A 176 -15.15 -2.16 11.04
CA GLY A 176 -15.68 -1.43 9.89
C GLY A 176 -15.01 -0.09 9.61
N ARG A 177 -13.84 0.21 10.18
CA ARG A 177 -13.07 1.43 9.87
C ARG A 177 -12.85 1.61 8.36
N ARG A 178 -12.62 0.51 7.63
CA ARG A 178 -12.45 0.50 6.17
C ARG A 178 -13.64 1.05 5.38
N LYS A 179 -14.83 1.18 5.98
CA LYS A 179 -16.03 1.72 5.31
C LYS A 179 -16.10 3.25 5.33
N LEU A 180 -15.24 3.89 6.10
CA LEU A 180 -15.19 5.35 6.20
C LEU A 180 -14.46 5.94 4.98
N ALA A 181 -14.93 7.10 4.52
CA ALA A 181 -14.18 7.88 3.55
C ALA A 181 -12.82 8.29 4.12
N ALA A 182 -11.79 8.24 3.27
CA ALA A 182 -10.42 8.49 3.68
C ALA A 182 -9.72 9.47 2.72
N ILE A 183 -8.72 10.17 3.25
CA ILE A 183 -7.82 11.03 2.49
C ILE A 183 -6.36 10.67 2.77
N CYS A 184 -5.50 10.98 1.82
CA CYS A 184 -4.07 10.79 2.00
C CYS A 184 -3.55 11.67 3.15
N PRO A 185 -2.77 11.12 4.11
CA PRO A 185 -2.21 11.91 5.19
C PRO A 185 -1.10 12.89 4.75
N HIS A 186 -0.60 12.75 3.52
CA HIS A 186 0.50 13.57 2.97
C HIS A 186 0.00 14.72 2.10
N CYS A 187 -0.86 14.44 1.11
CA CYS A 187 -1.35 15.43 0.14
C CYS A 187 -2.86 15.72 0.26
N GLU A 188 -3.55 15.10 1.21
CA GLU A 188 -4.98 15.26 1.48
C GLU A 188 -5.92 14.87 0.32
N THR A 189 -5.40 14.26 -0.74
CA THR A 189 -6.22 13.77 -1.86
C THR A 189 -7.17 12.67 -1.39
N PRO A 190 -8.45 12.66 -1.82
CA PRO A 190 -9.39 11.60 -1.51
C PRO A 190 -8.87 10.23 -1.99
N LEU A 191 -9.00 9.25 -1.12
CA LEU A 191 -8.60 7.87 -1.38
C LEU A 191 -9.86 7.03 -1.60
N ALA A 192 -9.93 6.35 -2.73
CA ALA A 192 -10.98 5.38 -2.99
C ALA A 192 -10.68 4.05 -2.30
N ASP A 193 -9.39 3.76 -2.06
CA ASP A 193 -8.98 2.53 -1.42
C ASP A 193 -9.25 2.58 0.10
N ARG A 194 -10.07 1.65 0.54
CA ARG A 194 -10.58 1.54 1.90
C ARG A 194 -9.92 0.38 2.62
N GLU A 195 -8.60 0.48 2.87
CA GLU A 195 -7.81 -0.61 3.47
C GLU A 195 -7.89 -1.90 2.61
N SER A 196 -7.62 -1.80 1.32
CA SER A 196 -7.50 -2.91 0.36
C SER A 196 -6.10 -3.53 0.40
N VAL A 197 -5.89 -4.62 -0.34
CA VAL A 197 -4.55 -5.16 -0.61
C VAL A 197 -4.10 -4.63 -1.97
N PRO A 198 -3.17 -3.67 -2.02
CA PRO A 198 -2.67 -3.18 -3.28
C PRO A 198 -1.71 -4.19 -3.93
N ILE A 199 -1.84 -4.34 -5.24
CA ILE A 199 -0.92 -5.07 -6.11
C ILE A 199 -0.39 -4.05 -7.13
N CYS A 200 0.86 -3.63 -6.95
CA CYS A 200 1.48 -2.59 -7.73
C CYS A 200 2.52 -3.18 -8.67
N ILE A 201 2.31 -3.01 -9.97
CA ILE A 201 3.19 -3.55 -11.01
C ILE A 201 3.59 -2.40 -11.95
N PRO A 202 4.79 -1.84 -11.80
CA PRO A 202 5.36 -0.90 -12.74
C PRO A 202 5.80 -1.61 -14.03
N ILE A 203 5.54 -0.96 -15.16
CA ILE A 203 6.00 -1.39 -16.48
C ILE A 203 7.09 -0.43 -16.94
N VAL A 204 8.24 -0.98 -17.22
CA VAL A 204 9.48 -0.29 -17.59
C VAL A 204 9.90 -0.70 -18.99
N GLY A 205 10.51 0.20 -19.71
CA GLY A 205 11.03 -0.08 -21.05
C GLY A 205 11.31 1.20 -21.82
N GLY A 206 12.01 1.10 -22.92
CA GLY A 206 12.36 2.19 -23.78
C GLY A 206 11.14 2.94 -24.35
N ARG A 207 11.42 4.05 -25.04
CA ARG A 207 10.39 4.77 -25.77
C ARG A 207 9.87 3.87 -26.90
N SER A 208 8.56 3.96 -27.18
CA SER A 208 7.89 3.24 -28.27
C SER A 208 7.98 1.70 -28.22
N VAL A 209 8.39 1.11 -27.09
CA VAL A 209 8.44 -0.36 -26.91
C VAL A 209 7.05 -1.01 -26.83
N GLY A 210 5.97 -0.22 -26.80
CA GLY A 210 4.60 -0.73 -26.76
C GLY A 210 4.00 -0.85 -25.34
N LYS A 211 4.56 -0.17 -24.32
CA LYS A 211 4.06 -0.22 -22.93
C LYS A 211 2.57 0.10 -22.81
N THR A 212 2.15 1.23 -23.36
CA THR A 212 0.73 1.66 -23.28
C THR A 212 -0.19 0.67 -23.98
N ALA A 213 0.21 0.17 -25.17
CA ALA A 213 -0.54 -0.86 -25.88
C ALA A 213 -0.66 -2.15 -25.07
N PHE A 214 0.44 -2.60 -24.46
CA PHE A 214 0.45 -3.78 -23.59
C PHE A 214 -0.47 -3.63 -22.38
N ILE A 215 -0.39 -2.48 -21.67
CA ILE A 215 -1.24 -2.23 -20.50
C ILE A 215 -2.72 -2.22 -20.91
N THR A 216 -3.03 -1.59 -22.04
CA THR A 216 -4.41 -1.51 -22.55
C THR A 216 -4.93 -2.89 -22.95
N ALA A 217 -4.13 -3.65 -23.70
CA ALA A 217 -4.47 -5.01 -24.09
C ALA A 217 -4.67 -5.93 -22.88
N PHE A 218 -3.72 -5.90 -21.93
CA PHE A 218 -3.85 -6.64 -20.68
C PHE A 218 -5.11 -6.26 -19.91
N SER A 219 -5.34 -4.95 -19.71
CA SER A 219 -6.48 -4.48 -18.92
C SER A 219 -7.81 -4.88 -19.56
N LYS A 220 -7.88 -4.78 -20.89
CA LYS A 220 -9.06 -5.20 -21.65
C LYS A 220 -9.31 -6.70 -21.53
N GLU A 221 -8.31 -7.53 -21.82
CA GLU A 221 -8.42 -8.98 -21.68
C GLU A 221 -8.77 -9.41 -20.25
N PHE A 222 -8.18 -8.75 -19.25
CA PHE A 222 -8.46 -9.05 -17.86
C PHE A 222 -9.88 -8.68 -17.45
N ILE A 223 -10.37 -7.50 -17.86
CA ILE A 223 -11.71 -6.99 -17.50
C ILE A 223 -12.81 -7.73 -18.28
N ASP A 224 -12.61 -7.95 -19.58
CA ASP A 224 -13.66 -8.48 -20.46
C ASP A 224 -13.72 -10.01 -20.44
N ASN A 225 -12.61 -10.71 -20.24
CA ASN A 225 -12.51 -12.16 -20.35
C ASN A 225 -12.19 -12.84 -19.02
N VAL A 226 -11.09 -12.45 -18.34
CA VAL A 226 -10.63 -13.16 -17.14
C VAL A 226 -11.56 -12.93 -15.95
N ALA A 227 -11.89 -11.69 -15.65
CA ALA A 227 -12.72 -11.37 -14.48
C ALA A 227 -14.11 -12.00 -14.54
N PRO A 228 -14.86 -11.95 -15.67
CA PRO A 228 -16.13 -12.64 -15.79
C PRO A 228 -16.01 -14.17 -15.69
N ALA A 229 -14.98 -14.78 -16.29
CA ALA A 229 -14.77 -16.23 -16.24
C ALA A 229 -14.60 -16.74 -14.81
N HIS A 230 -13.98 -15.91 -13.95
CA HIS A 230 -13.78 -16.21 -12.53
C HIS A 230 -14.87 -15.65 -11.61
N SER A 231 -15.93 -15.05 -12.13
CA SER A 231 -16.99 -14.37 -11.38
C SER A 231 -16.44 -13.24 -10.48
N TRP A 232 -15.44 -12.51 -10.98
CA TRP A 232 -14.90 -11.32 -10.32
C TRP A 232 -15.58 -10.08 -10.84
N ASP A 233 -15.84 -9.12 -9.93
CA ASP A 233 -16.36 -7.80 -10.28
C ASP A 233 -15.21 -6.79 -10.28
N ILE A 234 -15.15 -5.99 -11.34
CA ILE A 234 -14.12 -4.97 -11.52
C ILE A 234 -14.73 -3.59 -11.33
N GLU A 235 -14.18 -2.83 -10.39
CA GLU A 235 -14.54 -1.43 -10.16
C GLU A 235 -13.33 -0.53 -10.32
N PHE A 236 -13.41 0.47 -11.20
CA PHE A 236 -12.34 1.44 -11.36
C PHE A 236 -12.14 2.26 -10.08
N TYR A 237 -10.90 2.66 -9.84
CA TYR A 237 -10.53 3.42 -8.63
C TYR A 237 -11.39 4.68 -8.43
N ASN A 238 -11.71 5.40 -9.53
CA ASN A 238 -12.66 6.51 -9.57
C ASN A 238 -13.14 6.74 -11.00
N ASP A 239 -14.17 7.60 -11.17
CA ASP A 239 -14.75 7.90 -12.49
C ASP A 239 -13.74 8.49 -13.46
N LYS A 240 -12.83 9.36 -12.99
CA LYS A 240 -11.76 9.92 -13.84
C LYS A 240 -10.84 8.83 -14.41
N LYS A 241 -10.47 7.81 -13.62
CA LYS A 241 -9.67 6.67 -14.10
C LYS A 241 -10.45 5.81 -15.09
N LYS A 242 -11.74 5.67 -14.90
CA LYS A 242 -12.64 4.98 -15.83
C LYS A 242 -12.75 5.70 -17.16
N GLU A 243 -12.86 7.02 -17.15
CA GLU A 243 -12.90 7.84 -18.36
C GLU A 243 -11.58 7.76 -19.14
N ILE A 244 -10.45 7.92 -18.45
CA ILE A 244 -9.11 7.78 -19.06
C ILE A 244 -8.94 6.38 -19.68
N TYR A 245 -9.37 5.32 -18.99
CA TYR A 245 -9.31 3.96 -19.54
C TYR A 245 -10.10 3.84 -20.83
N LYS A 246 -11.36 4.31 -20.84
CA LYS A 246 -12.22 4.25 -22.03
C LYS A 246 -11.65 5.03 -23.21
N GLU A 247 -11.06 6.19 -22.95
CA GLU A 247 -10.43 7.00 -24.00
C GLU A 247 -9.23 6.28 -24.62
N ILE A 248 -8.37 5.68 -23.79
CA ILE A 248 -7.19 4.94 -24.24
C ILE A 248 -7.60 3.62 -24.93
N GLU A 249 -8.63 2.94 -24.43
CA GLU A 249 -9.18 1.75 -25.04
C GLU A 249 -9.73 2.06 -26.44
N LEU A 250 -10.44 3.18 -26.60
CA LEU A 250 -10.95 3.60 -27.89
C LEU A 250 -9.82 3.91 -28.89
N ASP A 251 -8.80 4.64 -28.44
CA ASP A 251 -7.61 4.91 -29.26
C ASP A 251 -6.91 3.62 -29.67
N TYR A 252 -6.76 2.68 -28.74
CA TYR A 252 -6.18 1.35 -28.98
C TYR A 252 -6.98 0.58 -30.04
N LEU A 253 -8.29 0.51 -29.92
CA LEU A 253 -9.17 -0.18 -30.89
C LEU A 253 -9.18 0.49 -32.28
N ASN A 254 -8.95 1.79 -32.34
CA ASN A 254 -8.85 2.54 -33.60
C ASN A 254 -7.43 2.52 -34.20
N GLY A 255 -6.48 1.75 -33.64
CA GLY A 255 -5.12 1.71 -34.17
C GLY A 255 -4.27 2.95 -33.87
N THR A 256 -4.79 3.90 -33.10
CA THR A 256 -4.13 5.16 -32.76
C THR A 256 -3.55 5.10 -31.35
N THR A 257 -2.47 4.35 -31.16
CA THR A 257 -1.80 4.34 -29.85
C THR A 257 -1.09 5.67 -29.62
N ARG A 258 -1.48 6.38 -28.56
CA ARG A 258 -0.81 7.62 -28.14
C ARG A 258 0.58 7.31 -27.61
N LEU A 259 1.56 8.13 -27.99
CA LEU A 259 2.84 8.17 -27.28
C LEU A 259 2.58 8.67 -25.86
N THR A 260 3.23 8.05 -24.88
CA THR A 260 3.22 8.56 -23.49
C THR A 260 3.96 9.89 -23.48
N ASP A 261 3.20 11.00 -23.51
CA ASP A 261 3.78 12.35 -23.53
C ASP A 261 4.55 12.63 -22.24
N ARG A 262 5.67 13.34 -22.38
CA ARG A 262 6.33 13.95 -21.21
C ARG A 262 5.35 14.93 -20.57
N PRO A 263 5.19 14.93 -19.24
CA PRO A 263 4.46 16.00 -18.59
C PRO A 263 5.16 17.33 -18.89
N MET A 264 4.49 18.23 -19.62
CA MET A 264 4.97 19.62 -19.79
C MET A 264 4.96 20.40 -18.47
N ASP A 265 4.27 19.90 -17.47
CA ASP A 265 4.17 20.46 -16.13
C ASP A 265 4.72 19.45 -15.12
N ILE A 266 5.75 19.84 -14.37
CA ILE A 266 6.38 19.04 -13.32
C ILE A 266 5.35 18.59 -12.25
N ASN A 267 4.21 19.27 -12.16
CA ASN A 267 3.11 18.95 -11.23
C ASN A 267 2.01 18.07 -11.83
N LYS A 268 2.04 17.74 -13.11
CA LYS A 268 1.10 16.82 -13.74
C LYS A 268 1.81 15.52 -14.10
N THR A 269 1.76 14.57 -13.22
CA THR A 269 2.17 13.17 -13.45
C THR A 269 1.27 12.56 -14.51
N SER A 270 1.65 12.64 -15.78
CA SER A 270 0.95 11.96 -16.88
C SER A 270 1.47 10.55 -17.14
N SER A 271 1.91 9.83 -16.08
CA SER A 271 2.07 8.39 -16.24
C SER A 271 0.68 7.77 -16.37
N VAL A 272 0.43 7.16 -17.51
CA VAL A 272 -0.80 6.37 -17.70
C VAL A 272 -0.80 5.27 -16.66
N SER A 273 -1.72 5.33 -15.72
CA SER A 273 -1.86 4.29 -14.71
C SER A 273 -3.28 3.78 -14.69
N PHE A 274 -3.42 2.47 -14.88
CA PHE A 274 -4.69 1.80 -14.69
C PHE A 274 -4.79 1.32 -13.25
N SER A 275 -5.91 1.68 -12.62
CA SER A 275 -6.16 1.34 -11.22
C SER A 275 -7.59 0.87 -11.06
N PHE A 276 -7.77 -0.37 -10.64
CA PHE A 276 -9.08 -0.96 -10.44
C PHE A 276 -9.09 -1.94 -9.27
N PHE A 277 -10.25 -2.07 -8.64
CA PHE A 277 -10.51 -3.08 -7.63
C PHE A 277 -10.94 -4.38 -8.28
N VAL A 278 -10.39 -5.47 -7.79
CA VAL A 278 -10.85 -6.83 -8.07
C VAL A 278 -11.62 -7.30 -6.85
N LYS A 279 -12.91 -7.51 -7.01
CA LYS A 279 -13.84 -7.93 -5.98
C LYS A 279 -14.33 -9.35 -6.25
N GLY A 280 -14.49 -10.12 -5.20
CA GLY A 280 -14.99 -11.48 -5.25
C GLY A 280 -15.19 -12.02 -3.83
N ASN A 281 -15.90 -13.11 -3.69
CA ASN A 281 -16.16 -13.71 -2.38
C ASN A 281 -14.87 -14.13 -1.65
N GLU A 282 -13.83 -14.48 -2.40
CA GLU A 282 -12.51 -14.87 -1.94
C GLU A 282 -11.60 -13.69 -1.59
N PHE A 283 -11.84 -12.52 -2.17
CA PHE A 283 -11.01 -11.32 -1.94
C PHE A 283 -11.51 -10.51 -0.75
N LYS A 284 -11.18 -10.94 0.45
CA LYS A 284 -11.48 -10.23 1.69
C LYS A 284 -10.18 -9.96 2.47
N PRO A 285 -9.64 -8.72 2.40
CA PRO A 285 -10.12 -7.52 1.67
C PRO A 285 -9.94 -7.62 0.15
N GLU A 286 -10.61 -6.71 -0.56
CA GLU A 286 -10.52 -6.53 -2.02
C GLU A 286 -9.08 -6.29 -2.46
N ARG A 287 -8.74 -6.62 -3.73
CA ARG A 287 -7.44 -6.33 -4.31
C ARG A 287 -7.53 -5.05 -5.12
N LEU A 288 -6.60 -4.15 -4.89
CA LEU A 288 -6.46 -2.93 -5.68
C LEU A 288 -5.26 -3.11 -6.61
N VAL A 289 -5.54 -3.34 -7.87
CA VAL A 289 -4.52 -3.50 -8.91
C VAL A 289 -4.11 -2.14 -9.44
N HIS A 290 -2.82 -1.84 -9.37
CA HIS A 290 -2.20 -0.66 -9.97
C HIS A 290 -1.16 -1.10 -10.98
N VAL A 291 -1.39 -0.78 -12.25
CA VAL A 291 -0.41 -0.96 -13.33
C VAL A 291 0.03 0.44 -13.78
N TYR A 292 1.33 0.70 -13.69
CA TYR A 292 1.90 2.01 -14.00
C TYR A 292 2.70 1.95 -15.29
N ASP A 293 2.38 2.81 -16.26
CA ASP A 293 3.22 3.07 -17.43
C ASP A 293 4.28 4.11 -17.05
N ILE A 294 5.51 3.71 -17.03
CA ILE A 294 6.62 4.60 -16.70
C ILE A 294 7.38 4.93 -17.97
N ALA A 295 7.40 6.21 -18.31
CA ALA A 295 8.16 6.67 -19.46
C ALA A 295 9.65 6.36 -19.29
N GLY A 296 10.26 5.65 -20.25
CA GLY A 296 11.67 5.23 -20.19
C GLY A 296 12.67 6.39 -20.05
N GLU A 297 12.28 7.60 -20.50
CA GLU A 297 13.09 8.81 -20.40
C GLU A 297 13.16 9.40 -18.97
N VAL A 298 12.25 9.00 -18.09
CA VAL A 298 12.24 9.43 -16.67
C VAL A 298 13.49 8.90 -15.93
N PHE A 299 14.11 7.83 -16.44
CA PHE A 299 15.32 7.27 -15.83
C PHE A 299 16.59 8.08 -16.10
N THR A 300 16.57 8.98 -17.07
CA THR A 300 17.75 9.79 -17.43
C THR A 300 17.83 11.13 -16.72
N ASN A 301 16.76 11.61 -16.06
CA ASN A 301 16.70 12.90 -15.39
C ASN A 301 16.63 12.80 -13.86
N ASN A 302 17.61 13.33 -13.15
CA ASN A 302 17.73 13.28 -11.68
C ASN A 302 16.68 14.08 -10.90
N THR A 303 15.91 14.97 -11.55
CA THR A 303 14.95 15.88 -10.90
C THR A 303 13.56 15.26 -10.66
N GLU A 304 13.25 14.11 -11.27
CA GLU A 304 11.94 13.45 -11.15
C GLU A 304 11.89 12.36 -10.06
N ASN A 305 12.85 12.38 -9.15
CA ASN A 305 13.07 11.31 -8.15
C ASN A 305 11.93 11.10 -7.15
N GLU A 306 11.15 12.15 -6.85
CA GLU A 306 10.03 12.03 -5.90
C GLU A 306 8.82 11.29 -6.47
N MET A 307 8.71 11.18 -7.79
CA MET A 307 7.57 10.53 -8.47
C MET A 307 7.64 9.00 -8.50
N GLN A 308 8.75 8.41 -8.09
CA GLN A 308 8.98 6.96 -8.24
C GLN A 308 8.84 6.16 -6.93
N LYS A 309 8.22 6.72 -5.92
CA LYS A 309 7.99 6.07 -4.61
C LYS A 309 7.17 4.76 -4.71
N GLN A 310 6.46 4.55 -5.81
CA GLN A 310 5.76 3.29 -6.08
C GLN A 310 6.68 2.06 -6.13
N TYR A 311 7.95 2.24 -6.44
CA TYR A 311 8.91 1.13 -6.43
C TYR A 311 9.20 0.58 -5.03
N GLU A 312 9.02 1.39 -3.98
CA GLU A 312 9.22 0.95 -2.60
C GLU A 312 8.25 -0.17 -2.18
N TYR A 313 7.13 -0.28 -2.89
CA TYR A 313 6.07 -1.23 -2.55
C TYR A 313 5.55 -2.03 -3.75
N CYS A 314 6.31 -2.08 -4.87
CA CYS A 314 5.95 -2.94 -5.99
C CYS A 314 6.08 -4.42 -5.59
N GLN A 315 5.15 -5.23 -6.07
CA GLN A 315 5.12 -6.67 -5.85
C GLN A 315 5.69 -7.46 -7.02
N GLY A 316 5.93 -6.80 -8.15
CA GLY A 316 6.52 -7.36 -9.35
C GLY A 316 6.85 -6.24 -10.32
N ILE A 317 7.68 -6.50 -11.30
CA ILE A 317 8.12 -5.54 -12.31
C ILE A 317 7.99 -6.16 -13.69
N VAL A 318 7.48 -5.41 -14.64
CA VAL A 318 7.54 -5.75 -16.07
C VAL A 318 8.65 -4.93 -16.71
N LEU A 319 9.58 -5.59 -17.41
CA LEU A 319 10.58 -4.96 -18.26
C LEU A 319 10.29 -5.32 -19.71
N MET A 320 9.89 -4.33 -20.50
CA MET A 320 9.60 -4.53 -21.93
C MET A 320 10.81 -4.19 -22.80
N ILE A 321 11.12 -5.07 -23.72
CA ILE A 321 12.20 -4.95 -24.71
C ILE A 321 11.61 -4.87 -26.10
N ASP A 322 12.02 -3.86 -26.86
CA ASP A 322 11.79 -3.78 -28.31
C ASP A 322 12.89 -4.58 -29.01
N PRO A 323 12.59 -5.69 -29.68
CA PRO A 323 13.61 -6.50 -30.37
C PRO A 323 14.34 -5.69 -31.45
N PHE A 324 13.70 -4.70 -32.08
CA PHE A 324 14.31 -3.85 -33.08
C PHE A 324 15.25 -2.78 -32.51
N ALA A 325 15.25 -2.56 -31.22
CA ALA A 325 16.28 -1.76 -30.55
C ALA A 325 17.62 -2.51 -30.44
N ILE A 326 17.63 -3.83 -30.63
CA ILE A 326 18.84 -4.66 -30.68
C ILE A 326 19.47 -4.52 -32.08
N PRO A 327 20.70 -4.00 -32.20
CA PRO A 327 21.30 -3.71 -33.49
C PRO A 327 21.40 -4.91 -34.43
N THR A 328 21.73 -6.09 -33.90
CA THR A 328 21.83 -7.35 -34.70
C THR A 328 20.50 -7.77 -35.28
N VAL A 329 19.41 -7.67 -34.50
CA VAL A 329 18.05 -7.98 -34.95
C VAL A 329 17.61 -6.97 -36.01
N ARG A 330 17.80 -5.67 -35.73
CA ARG A 330 17.42 -4.60 -36.67
C ARG A 330 18.13 -4.75 -38.02
N ASN A 331 19.45 -4.94 -38.02
CA ASN A 331 20.21 -5.07 -39.25
C ASN A 331 19.80 -6.34 -40.02
N ARG A 332 19.47 -7.43 -39.34
CA ARG A 332 19.02 -8.68 -39.98
C ARG A 332 17.66 -8.55 -40.63
N LEU A 333 16.79 -7.73 -40.09
CA LEU A 333 15.39 -7.60 -40.52
C LEU A 333 15.09 -6.25 -41.19
N GLU A 334 16.09 -5.44 -41.51
CA GLU A 334 15.94 -4.08 -42.04
C GLU A 334 15.06 -4.04 -43.30
N ASP A 335 15.22 -5.00 -44.20
CA ASP A 335 14.45 -5.11 -45.46
C ASP A 335 12.96 -5.46 -45.22
N GLN A 336 12.60 -5.94 -44.05
CA GLN A 336 11.24 -6.34 -43.66
C GLN A 336 10.55 -5.29 -42.79
N LEU A 337 11.29 -4.28 -42.29
CA LEU A 337 10.76 -3.21 -41.47
C LEU A 337 10.19 -2.09 -42.35
N THR A 338 9.00 -1.62 -42.00
CA THR A 338 8.40 -0.45 -42.62
C THR A 338 9.10 0.85 -42.18
N PRO A 339 9.05 1.94 -42.96
CA PRO A 339 9.56 3.25 -42.52
C PRO A 339 8.94 3.72 -41.19
N GLN A 340 7.71 3.30 -40.89
CA GLN A 340 7.01 3.64 -39.66
C GLN A 340 7.55 2.83 -38.47
N ASP A 341 7.90 1.55 -38.68
CA ASP A 341 8.57 0.72 -37.65
C ASP A 341 9.92 1.32 -37.30
N LEU A 342 10.72 1.68 -38.31
CA LEU A 342 12.04 2.31 -38.15
C LEU A 342 11.95 3.65 -37.39
N ALA A 343 10.95 4.47 -37.66
CA ALA A 343 10.72 5.73 -36.96
C ALA A 343 10.26 5.52 -35.51
N GLY A 344 9.63 4.38 -35.21
CA GLY A 344 9.17 4.00 -33.89
C GLY A 344 10.22 3.33 -32.99
N ILE A 345 11.43 3.01 -33.50
CA ILE A 345 12.48 2.35 -32.72
C ILE A 345 13.11 3.34 -31.73
N GLY A 346 13.19 2.96 -30.48
CA GLY A 346 13.92 3.70 -29.45
C GLY A 346 15.43 3.75 -29.76
N LYS A 347 16.03 4.94 -29.66
CA LYS A 347 17.47 5.12 -29.91
C LYS A 347 18.37 4.77 -28.72
N ALA A 348 17.79 4.52 -27.56
CA ALA A 348 18.56 4.24 -26.35
C ALA A 348 19.00 2.77 -26.31
N ASP A 349 20.22 2.52 -25.86
CA ASP A 349 20.73 1.18 -25.63
C ASP A 349 19.93 0.49 -24.52
N ILE A 350 19.53 -0.76 -24.77
CA ILE A 350 18.77 -1.56 -23.80
C ILE A 350 19.58 -1.75 -22.50
N ASN A 351 20.89 -1.93 -22.60
CA ASN A 351 21.76 -2.07 -21.41
C ASN A 351 21.77 -0.78 -20.59
N GLU A 352 21.85 0.40 -21.23
CA GLU A 352 21.76 1.70 -20.55
C GLU A 352 20.41 1.91 -19.86
N ILE A 353 19.32 1.51 -20.52
CA ILE A 353 17.97 1.58 -19.93
C ILE A 353 17.89 0.70 -18.68
N VAL A 354 18.40 -0.53 -18.77
CA VAL A 354 18.38 -1.50 -17.66
C VAL A 354 19.26 -1.03 -16.52
N ASP A 355 20.49 -0.60 -16.80
CA ASP A 355 21.41 -0.13 -15.77
C ASP A 355 20.88 1.15 -15.08
N SER A 356 20.32 2.08 -15.84
CA SER A 356 19.66 3.27 -15.31
C SER A 356 18.45 2.91 -14.44
N PHE A 357 17.64 1.97 -14.90
CA PHE A 357 16.50 1.45 -14.14
C PHE A 357 16.95 0.78 -12.84
N LEU A 358 17.94 -0.09 -12.88
CA LEU A 358 18.45 -0.82 -11.71
C LEU A 358 19.08 0.13 -10.69
N ASN A 359 19.85 1.11 -11.14
CA ASN A 359 20.42 2.13 -10.26
C ASN A 359 19.34 2.96 -9.59
N LYS A 360 18.31 3.33 -10.35
CA LYS A 360 17.16 4.07 -9.85
C LYS A 360 16.33 3.28 -8.87
N LEU A 361 16.05 2.01 -9.18
CA LEU A 361 15.35 1.10 -8.28
C LEU A 361 16.09 1.00 -6.94
N ARG A 362 17.42 0.90 -6.96
CA ARG A 362 18.26 0.89 -5.75
C ARG A 362 18.17 2.19 -4.96
N GLU A 363 18.25 3.32 -5.64
CA GLU A 363 18.19 4.65 -5.02
C GLU A 363 16.84 4.88 -4.33
N VAL A 364 15.74 4.60 -5.03
CA VAL A 364 14.38 4.87 -4.56
C VAL A 364 13.94 3.89 -3.48
N THR A 365 14.24 2.59 -3.67
CA THR A 365 13.80 1.58 -2.70
C THR A 365 14.68 1.51 -1.46
N GLY A 366 15.90 2.04 -1.50
CA GLY A 366 16.90 1.80 -0.46
C GLY A 366 17.14 0.30 -0.21
N LEU A 367 16.65 -0.56 -1.11
CA LEU A 367 16.78 -2.01 -0.99
C LEU A 367 18.23 -2.39 -1.29
N SER A 368 18.80 -3.21 -0.42
CA SER A 368 20.07 -3.87 -0.73
C SER A 368 19.88 -4.82 -1.91
N ASP A 369 20.94 -5.10 -2.64
CA ASP A 369 20.93 -6.04 -3.79
C ASP A 369 20.27 -7.38 -3.44
N ARG A 370 20.42 -7.85 -2.20
CA ARG A 370 19.78 -9.07 -1.69
C ARG A 370 18.25 -8.97 -1.63
N LYS A 371 17.68 -7.79 -1.36
CA LYS A 371 16.22 -7.59 -1.33
C LYS A 371 15.63 -7.38 -2.71
N MET A 372 16.36 -6.73 -3.61
CA MET A 372 15.97 -6.62 -5.03
C MET A 372 15.87 -7.99 -5.69
N SER A 373 16.75 -8.91 -5.35
CA SER A 373 16.73 -10.28 -5.89
C SER A 373 15.42 -11.04 -5.62
N HIS A 374 14.60 -10.59 -4.67
CA HIS A 374 13.32 -11.24 -4.34
C HIS A 374 12.10 -10.64 -5.06
N VAL A 375 12.24 -9.47 -5.71
CA VAL A 375 11.14 -8.90 -6.50
C VAL A 375 11.06 -9.66 -7.82
N PRO A 376 9.91 -10.26 -8.19
CA PRO A 376 9.77 -10.96 -9.45
C PRO A 376 9.85 -9.97 -10.62
N LEU A 377 10.63 -10.34 -11.64
CA LEU A 377 10.82 -9.58 -12.88
C LEU A 377 10.32 -10.39 -14.08
N ALA A 378 9.26 -9.89 -14.73
CA ALA A 378 8.84 -10.40 -16.03
C ALA A 378 9.53 -9.57 -17.13
N VAL A 379 10.36 -10.21 -17.95
CA VAL A 379 10.97 -9.60 -19.13
C VAL A 379 10.13 -9.98 -20.35
N ILE A 380 9.66 -8.99 -21.09
CA ILE A 380 8.76 -9.21 -22.23
C ILE A 380 9.43 -8.70 -23.49
N ILE A 381 9.64 -9.59 -24.46
CA ILE A 381 10.01 -9.22 -25.83
C ILE A 381 8.71 -8.87 -26.56
N SER A 382 8.56 -7.60 -26.92
CA SER A 382 7.34 -7.07 -27.54
C SER A 382 7.40 -7.14 -29.05
N LYS A 383 6.28 -6.77 -29.74
CA LYS A 383 6.21 -6.61 -31.20
C LYS A 383 6.61 -7.86 -31.99
N ILE A 384 6.34 -9.05 -31.48
CA ILE A 384 6.69 -10.29 -32.19
C ILE A 384 5.89 -10.51 -33.48
N ASP A 385 4.78 -9.77 -33.66
CA ASP A 385 3.97 -9.69 -34.88
C ASP A 385 4.67 -9.00 -36.06
N SER A 386 5.75 -8.24 -35.80
CA SER A 386 6.44 -7.45 -36.82
C SER A 386 7.62 -8.22 -37.42
N ALA A 387 7.86 -8.02 -38.74
CA ALA A 387 9.01 -8.55 -39.49
C ALA A 387 9.23 -10.08 -39.35
N GLY A 388 8.17 -10.84 -39.12
CA GLY A 388 8.23 -12.30 -39.06
C GLY A 388 8.83 -12.88 -37.78
N LEU A 389 9.07 -12.08 -36.73
CA LEU A 389 9.58 -12.54 -35.43
C LEU A 389 8.66 -13.55 -34.74
N GLU A 390 7.38 -13.57 -35.07
CA GLU A 390 6.43 -14.58 -34.63
C GLU A 390 6.91 -16.02 -34.91
N LYS A 391 7.61 -16.22 -36.03
CA LYS A 391 8.18 -17.52 -36.39
C LYS A 391 9.33 -17.95 -35.47
N GLU A 392 10.01 -17.01 -34.81
CA GLU A 392 11.14 -17.24 -33.92
C GLU A 392 10.74 -17.28 -32.46
N LEU A 393 9.74 -16.48 -32.05
CA LEU A 393 9.36 -16.24 -30.67
C LEU A 393 7.91 -16.59 -30.34
N GLY A 394 7.06 -16.83 -31.35
CA GLY A 394 5.65 -17.10 -31.18
C GLY A 394 5.32 -18.57 -30.93
N ASP A 395 4.03 -18.87 -30.88
CA ASP A 395 3.47 -20.18 -30.58
C ASP A 395 4.03 -21.32 -31.45
N PHE A 396 4.26 -21.03 -32.74
CA PHE A 396 4.87 -22.02 -33.66
C PHE A 396 6.26 -22.42 -33.22
N ALA A 397 7.12 -21.47 -32.86
CA ALA A 397 8.49 -21.75 -32.42
C ALA A 397 8.50 -22.57 -31.12
N ILE A 398 7.64 -22.20 -30.17
CA ILE A 398 7.50 -22.87 -28.89
C ILE A 398 7.08 -24.34 -29.11
N LYS A 399 6.03 -24.58 -29.89
CA LYS A 399 5.53 -25.92 -30.18
C LYS A 399 6.52 -26.77 -30.97
N SER A 400 7.25 -26.15 -31.91
CA SER A 400 8.31 -26.81 -32.65
C SER A 400 9.42 -27.26 -31.70
N LYS A 401 9.86 -26.39 -30.79
CA LYS A 401 10.88 -26.72 -29.79
C LYS A 401 10.45 -27.83 -28.85
N MET A 402 9.17 -27.81 -28.41
CA MET A 402 8.58 -28.88 -27.60
C MET A 402 8.58 -30.24 -28.33
N ALA A 403 8.41 -30.23 -29.66
CA ALA A 403 8.44 -31.45 -30.49
C ALA A 403 9.86 -31.99 -30.70
N GLU A 404 10.93 -31.19 -30.63
CA GLU A 404 12.31 -31.62 -30.79
C GLU A 404 12.73 -32.57 -29.66
N ASP A 405 12.48 -32.24 -28.40
CA ASP A 405 12.79 -33.09 -27.25
C ASP A 405 11.72 -32.94 -26.15
N PRO A 406 10.63 -33.71 -26.25
CA PRO A 406 9.53 -33.65 -25.28
C PRO A 406 9.92 -34.03 -23.84
N ALA A 407 11.07 -34.67 -23.65
CA ALA A 407 11.54 -35.01 -22.31
C ALA A 407 12.11 -33.79 -21.57
N ILE A 408 12.70 -32.86 -22.30
CA ILE A 408 13.29 -31.62 -21.76
C ILE A 408 12.29 -30.48 -21.88
N PHE A 409 11.65 -30.34 -23.04
CA PHE A 409 10.77 -29.24 -23.40
C PHE A 409 9.29 -29.63 -23.22
N ASN A 410 8.87 -29.92 -21.98
CA ASN A 410 7.56 -30.45 -21.66
C ASN A 410 6.56 -29.45 -21.10
N ASP A 411 6.98 -28.21 -20.86
CA ASP A 411 6.16 -27.15 -20.31
C ASP A 411 6.24 -25.92 -21.23
N TYR A 412 5.12 -25.49 -21.76
CA TYR A 412 5.01 -24.44 -22.75
C TYR A 412 5.72 -23.14 -22.33
N TYR A 413 5.45 -22.66 -21.11
CA TYR A 413 6.01 -21.40 -20.64
C TYR A 413 7.48 -21.50 -20.21
N ASN A 414 7.96 -22.69 -19.88
CA ASN A 414 9.39 -22.91 -19.70
C ASN A 414 10.15 -22.93 -21.04
N VAL A 415 9.49 -23.42 -22.08
CA VAL A 415 10.05 -23.38 -23.44
C VAL A 415 10.02 -21.96 -23.99
N GLU A 416 8.95 -21.19 -23.74
CA GLU A 416 8.90 -19.78 -24.08
C GLU A 416 10.05 -18.99 -23.40
N ASP A 417 10.24 -19.15 -22.09
CA ASP A 417 11.38 -18.53 -21.38
C ASP A 417 12.72 -18.93 -21.99
N TYR A 418 12.90 -20.20 -22.32
CA TYR A 418 14.11 -20.70 -22.95
C TYR A 418 14.36 -20.07 -24.31
N ILE A 419 13.38 -20.06 -25.21
CA ILE A 419 13.48 -19.48 -26.55
C ILE A 419 13.76 -17.97 -26.48
N CYS A 420 13.09 -17.24 -25.60
CA CYS A 420 13.36 -15.82 -25.41
C CYS A 420 14.79 -15.53 -24.97
N ARG A 421 15.34 -16.34 -24.07
CA ARG A 421 16.76 -16.23 -23.65
C ARG A 421 17.72 -16.62 -24.76
N GLU A 422 17.45 -17.68 -25.48
CA GLU A 422 18.24 -18.13 -26.62
C GLU A 422 18.30 -17.04 -27.70
N PHE A 423 17.14 -16.45 -28.07
CA PHE A 423 17.05 -15.34 -28.98
C PHE A 423 17.90 -14.14 -28.55
N LEU A 424 17.79 -13.73 -27.29
CA LEU A 424 18.58 -12.60 -26.78
C LEU A 424 20.07 -12.89 -26.78
N LYS A 425 20.47 -14.10 -26.43
CA LYS A 425 21.86 -14.54 -26.44
C LYS A 425 22.46 -14.55 -27.85
N GLU A 426 21.75 -15.13 -28.82
CA GLU A 426 22.18 -15.18 -30.22
C GLU A 426 22.30 -13.79 -30.85
N ASN A 427 21.57 -12.83 -30.36
CA ASN A 427 21.60 -11.44 -30.80
C ASN A 427 22.51 -10.52 -29.96
N GLY A 428 23.45 -11.08 -29.19
CA GLY A 428 24.51 -10.34 -28.50
C GLY A 428 24.11 -9.70 -27.18
N MET A 429 22.99 -10.15 -26.56
CA MET A 429 22.49 -9.63 -25.30
C MET A 429 22.89 -10.46 -24.06
N GLU A 430 24.05 -11.16 -24.12
CA GLU A 430 24.54 -12.02 -23.02
C GLU A 430 24.81 -11.22 -21.73
N SER A 431 25.36 -10.02 -21.86
CA SER A 431 25.60 -9.14 -20.70
C SER A 431 24.30 -8.74 -20.01
N PHE A 432 23.26 -8.46 -20.79
CA PHE A 432 21.91 -8.15 -20.28
C PHE A 432 21.34 -9.36 -19.52
N LEU A 433 21.38 -10.57 -20.11
CA LEU A 433 20.90 -11.79 -19.47
C LEU A 433 21.61 -12.03 -18.13
N SER A 434 22.93 -11.92 -18.12
CA SER A 434 23.75 -12.08 -16.92
C SER A 434 23.40 -11.06 -15.83
N ASN A 435 23.17 -9.81 -16.21
CA ASN A 435 22.75 -8.75 -15.27
C ASN A 435 21.39 -9.03 -14.66
N VAL A 436 20.41 -9.47 -15.47
CA VAL A 436 19.07 -9.82 -14.99
C VAL A 436 19.15 -11.00 -14.02
N GLU A 437 19.85 -12.07 -14.37
CA GLU A 437 19.98 -13.26 -13.53
C GLU A 437 20.72 -12.99 -12.21
N LEU A 438 21.74 -12.15 -12.24
CA LEU A 438 22.49 -11.77 -11.04
C LEU A 438 21.64 -10.95 -10.06
N LYS A 439 20.81 -10.05 -10.58
CA LYS A 439 20.09 -9.06 -9.76
C LYS A 439 18.67 -9.50 -9.38
N PHE A 440 18.04 -10.36 -10.16
CA PHE A 440 16.69 -10.87 -9.92
C PHE A 440 16.71 -12.40 -9.87
N ALA A 441 16.68 -12.94 -8.66
CA ALA A 441 16.65 -14.42 -8.48
C ALA A 441 15.33 -15.03 -9.00
N ASN A 442 14.26 -14.25 -9.07
CA ASN A 442 12.98 -14.65 -9.62
C ASN A 442 12.69 -13.83 -10.88
N ASN A 443 13.10 -14.33 -12.02
CA ASN A 443 12.88 -13.69 -13.30
C ASN A 443 12.35 -14.71 -14.32
N ARG A 444 11.54 -14.24 -15.26
CA ARG A 444 11.00 -15.06 -16.37
C ARG A 444 10.84 -14.20 -17.61
N PHE A 445 11.12 -14.81 -18.75
CA PHE A 445 11.04 -14.18 -20.06
C PHE A 445 9.79 -14.64 -20.79
N PHE A 446 9.17 -13.71 -21.49
CA PHE A 446 7.95 -13.89 -22.26
C PHE A 446 8.08 -13.18 -23.59
N SER A 447 7.28 -13.62 -24.55
CA SER A 447 7.09 -12.94 -25.82
C SER A 447 5.66 -12.43 -25.93
N CYS A 448 5.45 -11.27 -26.55
CA CYS A 448 4.08 -10.79 -26.77
C CYS A 448 3.93 -9.90 -27.99
N SER A 449 2.72 -9.91 -28.54
CA SER A 449 2.19 -8.84 -29.38
C SER A 449 0.99 -8.22 -28.71
N ALA A 450 1.07 -6.93 -28.40
CA ALA A 450 -0.06 -6.21 -27.84
C ALA A 450 -1.14 -5.88 -28.87
N ILE A 451 -0.83 -5.98 -30.15
CA ILE A 451 -1.70 -5.58 -31.28
C ILE A 451 -2.14 -6.82 -32.08
N GLY A 452 -1.26 -7.80 -32.23
CA GLY A 452 -1.51 -9.06 -32.95
C GLY A 452 -1.33 -9.02 -34.46
N HIS A 453 -1.01 -7.86 -35.01
CA HIS A 453 -0.74 -7.65 -36.46
C HIS A 453 -0.02 -6.30 -36.68
N THR A 454 0.57 -6.14 -37.87
CA THR A 454 1.08 -4.83 -38.30
C THR A 454 -0.04 -3.78 -38.38
N ARG A 455 0.24 -2.55 -37.99
CA ARG A 455 -0.69 -1.47 -37.65
C ARG A 455 -1.86 -1.19 -38.62
N ASP A 456 -1.74 -1.57 -39.87
CA ASP A 456 -2.72 -1.24 -40.93
C ASP A 456 -3.58 -2.44 -41.38
N GLU A 457 -3.45 -3.60 -40.73
CA GLU A 457 -4.07 -4.85 -41.17
C GLU A 457 -4.89 -5.57 -40.07
N GLY A 458 -6.18 -5.22 -39.98
CA GLY A 458 -7.13 -6.07 -39.25
C GLY A 458 -7.58 -5.62 -37.89
N GLN A 459 -8.34 -6.48 -37.18
CA GLN A 459 -8.82 -6.26 -35.83
C GLN A 459 -7.73 -6.63 -34.82
N TYR A 460 -7.66 -5.89 -33.70
CA TYR A 460 -6.73 -6.20 -32.61
C TYR A 460 -6.93 -7.62 -32.09
N ALA A 461 -5.86 -8.41 -32.10
CA ALA A 461 -5.79 -9.78 -31.61
C ALA A 461 -4.54 -9.96 -30.74
N PRO A 462 -4.49 -9.40 -29.53
CA PRO A 462 -3.31 -9.42 -28.69
C PRO A 462 -2.93 -10.85 -28.30
N GLU A 463 -1.64 -11.16 -28.36
CA GLU A 463 -1.08 -12.46 -28.01
C GLU A 463 -0.05 -12.33 -26.88
N GLY A 464 -0.03 -13.27 -25.94
CA GLY A 464 0.98 -13.33 -24.88
C GLY A 464 0.89 -12.21 -23.83
N VAL A 465 -0.22 -11.45 -23.74
CA VAL A 465 -0.34 -10.33 -22.77
C VAL A 465 -0.77 -10.77 -21.36
N LEU A 466 -1.53 -11.84 -21.24
CA LEU A 466 -2.00 -12.34 -19.94
C LEU A 466 -0.94 -13.13 -19.14
N PRO A 467 -0.16 -14.06 -19.75
CA PRO A 467 0.75 -14.93 -19.02
C PRO A 467 1.79 -14.19 -18.15
N PRO A 468 2.50 -13.15 -18.61
CA PRO A 468 3.47 -12.44 -17.78
C PRO A 468 2.82 -11.77 -16.58
N MET A 469 1.63 -11.24 -16.75
CA MET A 469 0.90 -10.60 -15.65
C MET A 469 0.36 -11.64 -14.67
N GLN A 470 -0.19 -12.76 -15.15
CA GLN A 470 -0.60 -13.86 -14.27
C GLN A 470 0.57 -14.38 -13.44
N TRP A 471 1.73 -14.61 -14.06
CA TRP A 471 2.93 -15.03 -13.35
C TRP A 471 3.35 -14.03 -12.26
N LEU A 472 3.25 -12.71 -12.52
CA LEU A 472 3.51 -11.70 -11.52
C LEU A 472 2.48 -11.72 -10.39
N PHE A 473 1.19 -11.87 -10.70
CA PHE A 473 0.14 -11.99 -9.69
C PHE A 473 0.30 -13.24 -8.83
N ASP A 474 0.74 -14.36 -9.41
CA ASP A 474 1.06 -15.58 -8.67
C ASP A 474 2.14 -15.38 -7.62
N ASN A 475 3.10 -14.50 -7.90
CA ASN A 475 4.16 -14.14 -6.97
C ASN A 475 3.75 -13.04 -5.99
N ALA A 476 2.82 -12.16 -6.38
CA ALA A 476 2.40 -11.01 -5.58
C ALA A 476 1.38 -11.37 -4.49
N ASP A 477 0.38 -12.19 -4.80
CA ASP A 477 -0.74 -12.50 -3.91
C ASP A 477 -1.15 -13.97 -3.94
N VAL A 478 -1.06 -14.63 -2.80
CA VAL A 478 -1.38 -16.07 -2.66
C VAL A 478 -2.83 -16.38 -3.01
N VAL A 479 -3.76 -15.44 -2.83
CA VAL A 479 -5.18 -15.67 -3.15
C VAL A 479 -5.38 -15.58 -4.65
N MET A 480 -4.79 -14.58 -5.32
CA MET A 480 -4.79 -14.49 -6.79
C MET A 480 -4.19 -15.74 -7.42
N SER A 481 -3.00 -16.16 -6.97
CA SER A 481 -2.34 -17.38 -7.43
C SER A 481 -3.20 -18.64 -7.34
N LYS A 482 -4.04 -18.76 -6.32
CA LYS A 482 -4.92 -19.90 -6.15
C LYS A 482 -6.21 -19.83 -6.96
N LYS A 483 -6.58 -18.65 -7.41
CA LYS A 483 -7.88 -18.40 -8.05
C LYS A 483 -7.75 -18.13 -9.53
N TRP A 484 -6.68 -17.47 -9.95
CA TRP A 484 -6.36 -17.32 -11.36
C TRP A 484 -5.51 -18.50 -11.82
N THR A 485 -6.14 -19.54 -12.32
CA THR A 485 -5.50 -20.83 -12.64
C THR A 485 -5.52 -21.17 -14.13
N ASP A 486 -5.76 -20.18 -14.98
CA ASP A 486 -5.83 -20.37 -16.44
C ASP A 486 -4.51 -20.89 -17.01
N VAL A 487 -3.40 -20.50 -16.36
CA VAL A 487 -2.06 -20.93 -16.71
C VAL A 487 -1.35 -21.48 -15.48
N THR A 488 -0.53 -22.50 -15.67
CA THR A 488 0.31 -23.07 -14.62
C THR A 488 1.78 -22.89 -14.99
N PHE A 489 2.55 -22.28 -14.09
CA PHE A 489 3.98 -22.03 -14.28
C PHE A 489 4.82 -23.00 -13.46
N SER A 490 5.72 -23.73 -14.12
CA SER A 490 6.71 -24.55 -13.42
C SER A 490 7.70 -23.68 -12.65
N LYS A 491 8.10 -24.12 -11.46
CA LYS A 491 9.11 -23.45 -10.65
C LYS A 491 10.54 -23.72 -11.12
N LYS A 492 10.74 -24.77 -11.91
CA LYS A 492 12.07 -25.12 -12.44
C LYS A 492 12.16 -24.67 -13.88
N LEU A 493 13.01 -23.69 -14.14
CA LEU A 493 13.35 -23.28 -15.50
C LEU A 493 14.29 -24.29 -16.15
N ILE A 494 14.20 -24.39 -17.46
CA ILE A 494 15.11 -25.17 -18.27
C ILE A 494 16.46 -24.45 -18.28
N LYS A 495 17.51 -25.13 -17.82
CA LYS A 495 18.87 -24.59 -17.86
C LYS A 495 19.45 -24.74 -19.27
N PHE A 496 20.20 -23.74 -19.75
CA PHE A 496 20.94 -23.86 -20.97
C PHE A 496 21.88 -25.06 -20.87
N ILE A 497 21.72 -26.00 -21.80
CA ILE A 497 22.63 -27.11 -21.96
C ILE A 497 23.87 -26.52 -22.64
N GLN A 498 24.96 -26.34 -21.89
CA GLN A 498 26.24 -26.01 -22.54
C GLN A 498 26.56 -27.15 -23.48
N PRO A 499 26.82 -26.88 -24.79
CA PRO A 499 27.30 -27.93 -25.68
C PRO A 499 28.56 -28.50 -25.04
N LYS A 500 28.60 -29.81 -24.83
CA LYS A 500 29.85 -30.50 -24.45
C LYS A 500 30.85 -30.11 -25.51
N VAL A 501 31.85 -29.30 -25.15
CA VAL A 501 33.03 -29.09 -25.99
C VAL A 501 33.59 -30.49 -26.20
N ALA A 502 33.47 -31.00 -27.41
CA ALA A 502 34.15 -32.23 -27.78
C ALA A 502 35.64 -31.92 -27.63
N GLU A 503 36.24 -32.48 -26.61
CA GLU A 503 37.71 -32.52 -26.52
C GLU A 503 38.19 -33.29 -27.78
N VAL A 504 38.84 -32.55 -28.69
CA VAL A 504 39.58 -33.10 -29.84
C VAL A 504 40.98 -33.38 -29.39
#